data_193470292c61126fefb5782f84d23367
#
_entry.id   193470292c61126fefb5782f84d23367
#
_cell.length_a   1.000
_cell.length_b   1.000
_cell.length_c   1.000
_cell.angle_alpha   90.00
_cell.angle_beta   90.00
_cell.angle_gamma   90.00
#
_symmetry.space_group_name_H-M   'P 1'
#
loop_
_entity.id
_entity.type
_entity.pdbx_description
1 polymer ?
#
loop_
_entity_poly.entity_id
_entity_poly.type
_entity_poly.pdbx_seq_one_letter_code
_entity_poly.pdbx_strand_id
1 'polypeptide(L)'
;MRLSIERESEKVYPDMKRVIARYFFYGEERARQVIGRVMALGEEEVFGTISPILQEYSKRHRNITRVLNRNCARLQPLFAGLGLDFDKLPPYRKLLLGSYFTHEYSIESAAFFNPSLVEDPDQSELQEGEKRVIISFRAVGEGHISSIVFRRALLDKDANIHVLPAGNYIDEAETVRSAEYRKADFFAQPFAATLNPGVVAEIANQLADRFEFNLLQKVVLEAQAAQPDPALRPAYEQLLWLAEAYHDLTFSLDTDISDRVIFPVSDFERRGMEDARFVRFVGDDGQVVYYATYTAYDGLTIAPKLLRTEDFISFRVMPLHGAGAHNKNLALFPRTIGGRFAMMSRIDGWSNYLMYSDNLNIWQAPVRIQEPKSTWEFIQIGNCGSPIETEHGWLVITHGVGPMRRYCLGVSLLDLDDPAIEIGRLSEPLLIPNKEEREGYVPNVLYSCGSIIHQGKLVIPYGLSDYCSSFVTVDLASLLEKLLDKDSAV
;
A
#
# COMPACT_ATOMS: atom_id res chain seq x y z
N MET A 1 2.51 -32.94 -19.68
CA MET A 1 2.53 -31.90 -20.77
C MET A 1 3.40 -30.73 -20.36
N ARG A 2 4.15 -30.08 -21.27
CA ARG A 2 4.98 -28.91 -20.93
C ARG A 2 4.09 -27.67 -20.98
N LEU A 3 4.01 -26.91 -19.89
CA LEU A 3 3.23 -25.67 -19.84
C LEU A 3 3.79 -24.65 -20.86
N SER A 4 2.91 -24.02 -21.61
CA SER A 4 3.25 -22.85 -22.42
C SER A 4 3.28 -21.63 -21.51
N ILE A 5 4.46 -21.06 -21.34
CA ILE A 5 4.71 -19.88 -20.51
C ILE A 5 5.32 -18.84 -21.43
N GLU A 6 4.60 -17.75 -21.64
CA GLU A 6 5.00 -16.66 -22.53
C GLU A 6 5.39 -15.44 -21.70
N ARG A 7 6.68 -15.07 -21.71
CA ARG A 7 7.15 -13.81 -21.11
C ARG A 7 6.89 -12.68 -22.08
N GLU A 8 6.18 -11.67 -21.58
CA GLU A 8 5.94 -10.47 -22.38
C GLU A 8 7.21 -9.64 -22.57
N SER A 9 7.28 -8.93 -23.69
CA SER A 9 8.37 -7.99 -23.94
C SER A 9 8.23 -6.69 -23.14
N GLU A 10 7.03 -6.41 -22.64
CA GLU A 10 6.71 -5.22 -21.86
C GLU A 10 7.43 -5.25 -20.52
N LYS A 11 8.15 -4.17 -20.22
CA LYS A 11 8.84 -3.96 -18.95
C LYS A 11 8.54 -2.56 -18.43
N VAL A 12 8.28 -2.45 -17.15
CA VAL A 12 8.04 -1.18 -16.47
C VAL A 12 9.21 -0.88 -15.56
N TYR A 13 9.89 0.21 -15.85
CA TYR A 13 11.07 0.68 -15.13
C TYR A 13 10.74 1.86 -14.20
N PRO A 14 11.56 2.07 -13.14
CA PRO A 14 11.48 3.28 -12.34
C PRO A 14 11.76 4.53 -13.19
N ASP A 15 11.01 5.61 -12.95
CA ASP A 15 11.18 6.91 -13.61
C ASP A 15 11.60 7.98 -12.60
N MET A 16 12.87 8.36 -12.64
CA MET A 16 13.44 9.38 -11.75
C MET A 16 12.81 10.77 -11.92
N LYS A 17 12.10 11.02 -13.04
CA LYS A 17 11.41 12.30 -13.28
C LYS A 17 10.14 12.44 -12.46
N ARG A 18 9.65 11.36 -11.90
CA ARG A 18 8.42 11.34 -11.08
C ARG A 18 8.75 11.80 -9.67
N VAL A 19 8.46 13.07 -9.41
CA VAL A 19 8.84 13.79 -8.19
C VAL A 19 7.63 14.40 -7.50
N ILE A 20 7.67 14.43 -6.17
CA ILE A 20 6.75 15.16 -5.31
C ILE A 20 7.47 16.28 -4.58
N ALA A 21 6.76 17.34 -4.26
CA ALA A 21 7.31 18.46 -3.48
C ALA A 21 7.05 18.24 -1.99
N ARG A 22 8.05 17.77 -1.25
CA ARG A 22 7.94 17.39 0.17
C ARG A 22 8.44 18.47 1.11
N TYR A 23 7.86 18.50 2.31
CA TYR A 23 8.38 19.30 3.42
C TYR A 23 9.75 18.78 3.87
N PHE A 24 10.69 19.70 4.03
CA PHE A 24 12.03 19.42 4.52
C PHE A 24 12.39 20.37 5.65
N PHE A 25 12.72 19.82 6.81
CA PHE A 25 13.01 20.59 8.01
C PHE A 25 14.48 20.44 8.43
N TYR A 26 15.19 21.56 8.46
CA TYR A 26 16.63 21.62 8.75
C TYR A 26 16.97 21.60 10.25
N GLY A 27 15.98 21.48 11.13
CA GLY A 27 16.10 21.69 12.56
C GLY A 27 15.73 23.12 12.97
N GLU A 28 15.35 23.30 14.22
CA GLU A 28 14.72 24.51 14.72
C GLU A 28 15.62 25.74 14.62
N GLU A 29 16.89 25.62 15.00
CA GLU A 29 17.84 26.74 14.97
C GLU A 29 18.01 27.29 13.55
N ARG A 30 18.27 26.39 12.56
CA ARG A 30 18.44 26.81 11.17
C ARG A 30 17.13 27.36 10.59
N ALA A 31 15.99 26.78 10.97
CA ALA A 31 14.69 27.27 10.54
C ALA A 31 14.46 28.72 11.01
N ARG A 32 14.76 29.03 12.27
CA ARG A 32 14.67 30.40 12.82
C ARG A 32 15.58 31.38 12.09
N GLN A 33 16.80 30.96 11.72
CA GLN A 33 17.73 31.78 10.92
C GLN A 33 17.18 32.06 9.51
N VAL A 34 16.64 31.04 8.80
CA VAL A 34 16.03 31.21 7.48
C VAL A 34 14.82 32.14 7.55
N ILE A 35 13.94 31.94 8.52
CA ILE A 35 12.79 32.82 8.74
C ILE A 35 13.27 34.26 8.94
N GLY A 36 14.24 34.53 9.82
CA GLY A 36 14.76 35.87 10.07
C GLY A 36 15.34 36.53 8.81
N ARG A 37 16.08 35.79 7.98
CA ARG A 37 16.63 36.29 6.70
C ARG A 37 15.52 36.65 5.71
N VAL A 38 14.51 35.79 5.54
CA VAL A 38 13.39 36.05 4.62
C VAL A 38 12.54 37.22 5.13
N MET A 39 12.40 37.38 6.44
CA MET A 39 11.67 38.52 7.02
C MET A 39 12.41 39.86 6.83
N ALA A 40 13.73 39.85 6.68
CA ALA A 40 14.54 41.04 6.45
C ALA A 40 14.54 41.54 4.97
N LEU A 41 14.07 40.70 4.03
CA LEU A 41 14.00 41.06 2.60
C LEU A 41 12.94 42.12 2.33
N GLY A 42 13.20 43.01 1.36
CA GLY A 42 12.19 43.91 0.79
C GLY A 42 11.13 43.15 -0.05
N GLU A 43 9.98 43.78 -0.26
CA GLU A 43 8.88 43.14 -1.03
C GLU A 43 9.28 42.86 -2.48
N GLU A 44 10.07 43.74 -3.10
CA GLU A 44 10.59 43.56 -4.47
C GLU A 44 11.56 42.38 -4.56
N GLU A 45 12.41 42.19 -3.55
CA GLU A 45 13.33 41.04 -3.47
C GLU A 45 12.56 39.71 -3.26
N VAL A 46 11.55 39.74 -2.40
CA VAL A 46 10.66 38.58 -2.18
C VAL A 46 9.98 38.18 -3.48
N PHE A 47 9.34 39.13 -4.17
CA PHE A 47 8.66 38.88 -5.44
C PHE A 47 9.62 38.42 -6.54
N GLY A 48 10.77 39.10 -6.67
CA GLY A 48 11.80 38.76 -7.64
C GLY A 48 12.41 37.38 -7.44
N THR A 49 12.44 36.89 -6.17
CA THR A 49 12.95 35.56 -5.85
C THR A 49 11.90 34.46 -6.07
N ILE A 50 10.64 34.68 -5.62
CA ILE A 50 9.64 33.62 -5.67
C ILE A 50 9.04 33.44 -7.06
N SER A 51 8.93 34.50 -7.89
CA SER A 51 8.28 34.42 -9.19
C SER A 51 8.97 33.43 -10.16
N PRO A 52 10.30 33.43 -10.35
CA PRO A 52 10.98 32.43 -11.17
C PRO A 52 10.78 31.00 -10.63
N ILE A 53 10.81 30.83 -9.30
CA ILE A 53 10.60 29.53 -8.66
C ILE A 53 9.21 28.99 -9.00
N LEU A 54 8.17 29.81 -8.85
CA LEU A 54 6.80 29.41 -9.20
C LEU A 54 6.68 29.06 -10.68
N GLN A 55 7.30 29.84 -11.57
CA GLN A 55 7.27 29.59 -13.01
C GLN A 55 7.99 28.29 -13.40
N GLU A 56 9.10 27.96 -12.77
CA GLU A 56 9.85 26.75 -13.03
C GLU A 56 9.14 25.51 -12.48
N TYR A 57 8.79 25.53 -11.20
CA TYR A 57 8.27 24.36 -10.51
C TYR A 57 6.79 24.06 -10.84
N SER A 58 6.00 25.04 -11.33
CA SER A 58 4.65 24.78 -11.84
C SER A 58 4.61 23.87 -13.08
N LYS A 59 5.75 23.72 -13.77
CA LYS A 59 5.87 22.78 -14.91
C LYS A 59 6.05 21.33 -14.49
N ARG A 60 6.40 21.11 -13.21
CA ARG A 60 6.67 19.78 -12.66
C ARG A 60 5.70 19.38 -11.54
N HIS A 61 5.07 20.36 -10.90
CA HIS A 61 4.15 20.15 -9.78
C HIS A 61 2.83 20.85 -10.05
N ARG A 62 1.76 20.10 -10.01
CA ARG A 62 0.43 20.57 -10.37
C ARG A 62 -0.07 21.73 -9.50
N ASN A 63 0.15 21.69 -8.21
CA ASN A 63 -0.36 22.65 -7.23
C ASN A 63 0.75 23.20 -6.34
N ILE A 64 1.87 23.65 -6.95
CA ILE A 64 3.05 24.07 -6.20
C ILE A 64 2.77 25.17 -5.18
N THR A 65 1.93 26.15 -5.50
CA THR A 65 1.56 27.22 -4.57
C THR A 65 0.85 26.71 -3.33
N ARG A 66 -0.02 25.70 -3.47
CA ARG A 66 -0.71 25.04 -2.35
C ARG A 66 0.29 24.28 -1.48
N VAL A 67 1.24 23.53 -2.11
CA VAL A 67 2.29 22.81 -1.39
C VAL A 67 3.17 23.76 -0.59
N LEU A 68 3.63 24.86 -1.21
CA LEU A 68 4.47 25.84 -0.53
C LEU A 68 3.75 26.50 0.65
N ASN A 69 2.46 26.86 0.49
CA ASN A 69 1.66 27.39 1.60
C ASN A 69 1.47 26.39 2.73
N ARG A 70 1.16 25.13 2.42
CA ARG A 70 1.05 24.04 3.40
C ARG A 70 2.36 23.85 4.17
N ASN A 71 3.49 23.87 3.48
CA ASN A 71 4.80 23.71 4.10
C ASN A 71 5.19 24.92 4.94
N CYS A 72 4.84 26.14 4.50
CA CYS A 72 5.00 27.35 5.29
C CYS A 72 4.16 27.30 6.58
N ALA A 73 2.92 26.84 6.53
CA ALA A 73 2.05 26.73 7.71
C ALA A 73 2.65 25.85 8.83
N ARG A 74 3.46 24.85 8.48
CA ARG A 74 4.18 24.01 9.47
C ARG A 74 5.21 24.79 10.31
N LEU A 75 5.62 25.96 9.84
CA LEU A 75 6.56 26.83 10.56
C LEU A 75 5.89 27.75 11.59
N GLN A 76 4.55 27.83 11.57
CA GLN A 76 3.79 28.74 12.46
C GLN A 76 4.20 28.66 13.95
N PRO A 77 4.45 27.50 14.56
CA PRO A 77 4.88 27.42 15.96
C PRO A 77 6.20 28.15 16.26
N LEU A 78 7.08 28.30 15.26
CA LEU A 78 8.38 28.98 15.42
C LEU A 78 8.24 30.50 15.48
N PHE A 79 7.17 31.06 14.91
CA PHE A 79 6.96 32.50 14.81
C PHE A 79 6.72 33.16 16.16
N ALA A 80 5.99 32.49 17.07
CA ALA A 80 5.75 33.01 18.41
C ALA A 80 7.07 33.27 19.18
N GLY A 81 8.05 32.36 19.06
CA GLY A 81 9.36 32.50 19.67
C GLY A 81 10.26 33.58 19.03
N LEU A 82 9.89 34.10 17.86
CA LEU A 82 10.59 35.18 17.16
C LEU A 82 9.89 36.55 17.32
N GLY A 83 8.77 36.61 18.05
CA GLY A 83 7.97 37.83 18.18
C GLY A 83 7.28 38.29 16.88
N LEU A 84 7.07 37.33 15.96
CA LEU A 84 6.48 37.58 14.63
C LEU A 84 5.05 37.04 14.59
N ASP A 85 4.19 37.74 13.84
CA ASP A 85 2.79 37.32 13.61
C ASP A 85 2.68 36.60 12.25
N PHE A 86 2.49 35.27 12.28
CA PHE A 86 2.38 34.45 11.09
C PHE A 86 1.20 34.84 10.19
N ASP A 87 0.08 35.25 10.79
CA ASP A 87 -1.16 35.54 10.05
C ASP A 87 -1.06 36.85 9.25
N LYS A 88 -0.21 37.77 9.69
CA LYS A 88 0.08 39.03 8.99
C LYS A 88 1.06 38.93 7.85
N LEU A 89 1.64 37.74 7.58
CA LEU A 89 2.59 37.57 6.48
C LEU A 89 1.93 37.79 5.12
N PRO A 90 2.54 38.59 4.22
CA PRO A 90 2.10 38.72 2.84
C PRO A 90 2.12 37.37 2.11
N PRO A 91 1.19 37.10 1.17
CA PRO A 91 1.10 35.81 0.46
C PRO A 91 2.41 35.39 -0.21
N TYR A 92 3.09 36.27 -0.92
CA TYR A 92 4.35 35.93 -1.60
C TYR A 92 5.47 35.60 -0.61
N ARG A 93 5.47 36.20 0.57
CA ARG A 93 6.45 35.89 1.63
C ARG A 93 6.18 34.52 2.25
N LYS A 94 4.89 34.12 2.39
CA LYS A 94 4.52 32.75 2.79
C LYS A 94 4.99 31.74 1.75
N LEU A 95 4.80 32.01 0.47
CA LEU A 95 5.29 31.15 -0.61
C LEU A 95 6.81 31.03 -0.61
N LEU A 96 7.52 32.14 -0.46
CA LEU A 96 8.99 32.13 -0.40
C LEU A 96 9.49 31.35 0.82
N LEU A 97 8.92 31.54 1.99
CA LEU A 97 9.24 30.75 3.17
C LEU A 97 8.98 29.25 2.91
N GLY A 98 7.80 28.93 2.38
CA GLY A 98 7.46 27.54 2.04
C GLY A 98 8.46 26.90 1.09
N SER A 99 8.99 27.66 0.12
CA SER A 99 9.97 27.14 -0.85
C SER A 99 11.29 26.74 -0.20
N TYR A 100 11.76 27.46 0.81
CA TYR A 100 12.97 27.10 1.57
C TYR A 100 12.81 25.84 2.41
N PHE A 101 11.57 25.43 2.71
CA PHE A 101 11.26 24.21 3.46
C PHE A 101 10.56 23.15 2.60
N THR A 102 10.82 23.20 1.30
CA THR A 102 10.33 22.22 0.32
C THR A 102 11.51 21.73 -0.52
N HIS A 103 11.56 20.43 -0.76
CA HIS A 103 12.49 19.83 -1.72
C HIS A 103 11.73 18.88 -2.65
N GLU A 104 12.27 18.66 -3.84
CA GLU A 104 11.78 17.60 -4.71
C GLU A 104 12.28 16.25 -4.21
N TYR A 105 11.37 15.27 -4.20
CA TYR A 105 11.64 13.90 -3.80
C TYR A 105 11.19 12.97 -4.93
N SER A 106 12.10 12.19 -5.50
CA SER A 106 11.79 11.23 -6.54
C SER A 106 11.25 9.94 -5.90
N ILE A 107 9.98 9.63 -6.19
CA ILE A 107 9.27 8.49 -5.60
C ILE A 107 9.66 7.14 -6.24
N GLU A 108 10.21 7.15 -7.44
CA GLU A 108 10.59 5.98 -8.23
C GLU A 108 12.11 5.93 -8.51
N SER A 109 12.95 6.60 -7.69
CA SER A 109 14.37 6.75 -8.02
C SER A 109 15.18 5.46 -7.88
N ALA A 110 14.75 4.50 -7.07
CA ALA A 110 15.52 3.30 -6.78
C ALA A 110 14.92 2.04 -7.40
N ALA A 111 13.59 1.86 -7.34
CA ALA A 111 12.94 0.64 -7.81
C ALA A 111 11.45 0.81 -8.06
N PHE A 112 10.89 -0.10 -8.90
CA PHE A 112 9.49 -0.13 -9.30
C PHE A 112 9.04 -1.56 -9.52
N PHE A 113 8.52 -2.22 -8.49
CA PHE A 113 8.39 -3.68 -8.44
C PHE A 113 7.19 -4.15 -7.61
N ASN A 114 7.05 -5.46 -7.41
CA ASN A 114 5.99 -6.13 -6.66
C ASN A 114 4.59 -5.70 -7.11
N PRO A 115 4.28 -5.89 -8.42
CA PRO A 115 3.02 -5.45 -8.99
C PRO A 115 1.84 -6.29 -8.53
N SER A 116 0.66 -5.66 -8.43
CA SER A 116 -0.64 -6.30 -8.25
C SER A 116 -1.62 -5.79 -9.29
N LEU A 117 -2.34 -6.69 -9.95
CA LEU A 117 -3.22 -6.43 -11.08
C LEU A 117 -4.68 -6.67 -10.73
N VAL A 118 -5.55 -5.70 -10.99
CA VAL A 118 -7.01 -5.84 -10.87
C VAL A 118 -7.73 -5.19 -12.03
N GLU A 119 -8.99 -5.60 -12.27
CA GLU A 119 -9.86 -4.97 -13.25
C GLU A 119 -10.13 -3.50 -12.88
N ASP A 120 -10.02 -2.58 -13.85
CA ASP A 120 -10.37 -1.16 -13.64
C ASP A 120 -11.89 -1.04 -13.46
N PRO A 121 -12.40 -0.25 -12.52
CA PRO A 121 -13.85 0.00 -12.39
C PRO A 121 -14.47 0.60 -13.65
N ASP A 122 -13.69 1.32 -14.45
CA ASP A 122 -14.14 1.86 -15.73
C ASP A 122 -13.76 0.94 -16.90
N GLN A 123 -14.74 0.22 -17.43
CA GLN A 123 -14.61 -0.64 -18.62
C GLN A 123 -15.29 -0.02 -19.85
N SER A 124 -15.56 1.27 -19.85
CA SER A 124 -16.16 1.96 -21.00
C SER A 124 -15.20 2.05 -22.20
N GLU A 125 -15.77 2.19 -23.40
CA GLU A 125 -15.03 2.41 -24.66
C GLU A 125 -14.02 1.31 -25.03
N LEU A 126 -14.17 0.08 -24.51
CA LEU A 126 -13.34 -1.06 -24.88
C LEU A 126 -13.89 -1.79 -26.11
N GLN A 127 -12.98 -2.38 -26.87
CA GLN A 127 -13.36 -3.29 -27.96
C GLN A 127 -13.74 -4.66 -27.40
N GLU A 128 -14.42 -5.47 -28.19
CA GLU A 128 -14.78 -6.83 -27.81
C GLU A 128 -13.52 -7.67 -27.51
N GLY A 129 -13.50 -8.29 -26.35
CA GLY A 129 -12.37 -9.09 -25.90
C GLY A 129 -11.27 -8.32 -25.18
N GLU A 130 -11.33 -6.98 -25.10
CA GLU A 130 -10.41 -6.16 -24.32
C GLU A 130 -10.86 -6.03 -22.86
N LYS A 131 -9.89 -5.76 -21.99
CA LYS A 131 -10.13 -5.46 -20.56
C LYS A 131 -9.15 -4.38 -20.09
N ARG A 132 -9.69 -3.31 -19.48
CA ARG A 132 -8.87 -2.31 -18.81
C ARG A 132 -8.53 -2.78 -17.40
N VAL A 133 -7.29 -2.61 -17.01
CA VAL A 133 -6.77 -3.05 -15.70
C VAL A 133 -5.97 -1.94 -15.04
N ILE A 134 -5.96 -1.99 -13.71
CA ILE A 134 -5.10 -1.17 -12.85
C ILE A 134 -4.00 -2.07 -12.29
N ILE A 135 -2.78 -1.59 -12.41
CA ILE A 135 -1.60 -2.23 -11.82
C ILE A 135 -1.09 -1.31 -10.72
N SER A 136 -1.06 -1.79 -9.50
CA SER A 136 -0.34 -1.12 -8.42
C SER A 136 1.09 -1.62 -8.35
N PHE A 137 2.03 -0.77 -7.95
CA PHE A 137 3.44 -1.11 -7.78
C PHE A 137 3.95 -0.56 -6.46
N ARG A 138 4.96 -1.21 -5.92
CA ARG A 138 5.82 -0.67 -4.89
C ARG A 138 6.88 0.19 -5.55
N ALA A 139 6.79 1.50 -5.38
CA ALA A 139 7.80 2.46 -5.82
C ALA A 139 8.73 2.78 -4.66
N VAL A 140 10.03 2.73 -4.89
CA VAL A 140 11.05 3.05 -3.87
C VAL A 140 11.81 4.30 -4.29
N GLY A 141 11.74 5.30 -3.44
CA GLY A 141 12.40 6.58 -3.64
C GLY A 141 13.66 6.77 -2.82
N GLU A 142 14.09 8.02 -2.72
CA GLU A 142 15.23 8.43 -1.90
C GLU A 142 15.08 7.94 -0.44
N GLY A 143 16.17 7.49 0.17
CA GLY A 143 16.18 6.97 1.53
C GLY A 143 15.43 5.65 1.71
N HIS A 144 15.14 4.94 0.60
CA HIS A 144 14.45 3.65 0.56
C HIS A 144 13.03 3.67 1.17
N ILE A 145 12.33 4.80 1.05
CA ILE A 145 10.93 4.88 1.45
C ILE A 145 10.07 4.35 0.32
N SER A 146 9.25 3.35 0.60
CA SER A 146 8.31 2.77 -0.37
C SER A 146 6.96 3.47 -0.32
N SER A 147 6.35 3.62 -1.50
CA SER A 147 4.99 4.14 -1.70
C SER A 147 4.22 3.22 -2.66
N ILE A 148 2.89 3.37 -2.69
CA ILE A 148 2.03 2.66 -3.63
C ILE A 148 1.70 3.62 -4.77
N VAL A 149 2.01 3.21 -5.99
CA VAL A 149 1.71 3.96 -7.21
C VAL A 149 0.98 3.09 -8.20
N PHE A 150 0.38 3.69 -9.21
CA PHE A 150 -0.50 2.99 -10.13
C PHE A 150 -0.10 3.22 -11.59
N ARG A 151 -0.43 2.25 -12.44
CA ARG A 151 -0.48 2.40 -13.90
C ARG A 151 -1.78 1.79 -14.40
N ARG A 152 -2.31 2.33 -15.46
CA ARG A 152 -3.41 1.72 -16.21
C ARG A 152 -2.84 0.91 -17.35
N ALA A 153 -3.43 -0.23 -17.65
CA ALA A 153 -3.06 -1.04 -18.79
C ALA A 153 -4.31 -1.58 -19.50
N LEU A 154 -4.12 -2.01 -20.74
CA LEU A 154 -5.11 -2.70 -21.54
C LEU A 154 -4.65 -4.13 -21.77
N LEU A 155 -5.50 -5.11 -21.50
CA LEU A 155 -5.38 -6.48 -21.97
C LEU A 155 -6.16 -6.61 -23.26
N ASP A 156 -5.51 -7.04 -24.33
CA ASP A 156 -6.16 -7.28 -25.60
C ASP A 156 -6.89 -8.64 -25.64
N LYS A 157 -7.52 -8.96 -26.75
CA LYS A 157 -8.23 -10.23 -26.96
C LYS A 157 -7.34 -11.48 -26.88
N ASP A 158 -6.04 -11.34 -27.05
CA ASP A 158 -5.04 -12.40 -26.98
C ASP A 158 -4.34 -12.44 -25.59
N ALA A 159 -4.82 -11.59 -24.66
CA ALA A 159 -4.30 -11.36 -23.32
C ALA A 159 -2.88 -10.77 -23.27
N ASN A 160 -2.42 -10.11 -24.33
CA ASN A 160 -1.20 -9.31 -24.26
C ASN A 160 -1.49 -8.03 -23.47
N ILE A 161 -0.54 -7.60 -22.65
CA ILE A 161 -0.68 -6.41 -21.82
C ILE A 161 0.00 -5.20 -22.45
N HIS A 162 -0.72 -4.08 -22.49
CA HIS A 162 -0.24 -2.79 -22.99
C HIS A 162 -0.32 -1.76 -21.87
N VAL A 163 0.81 -1.44 -21.24
CA VAL A 163 0.85 -0.46 -20.16
C VAL A 163 0.76 0.94 -20.74
N LEU A 164 -0.21 1.73 -20.27
CA LEU A 164 -0.38 3.10 -20.74
C LEU A 164 0.69 4.02 -20.14
N PRO A 165 1.14 5.04 -20.90
CA PRO A 165 2.10 6.01 -20.39
C PRO A 165 1.61 6.68 -19.10
N ALA A 166 2.54 6.90 -18.18
CA ALA A 166 2.23 7.67 -16.97
C ALA A 166 2.07 9.15 -17.30
N GLY A 167 1.25 9.85 -16.52
CA GLY A 167 1.13 11.31 -16.57
C GLY A 167 2.43 12.02 -16.19
N ASN A 168 2.49 13.32 -16.51
CA ASN A 168 3.68 14.16 -16.25
C ASN A 168 3.75 14.65 -14.80
N TYR A 169 2.66 14.60 -14.06
CA TYR A 169 2.55 15.12 -12.71
C TYR A 169 2.33 13.99 -11.72
N ILE A 170 2.67 14.25 -10.47
CA ILE A 170 2.33 13.39 -9.36
C ILE A 170 1.45 14.18 -8.40
N ASP A 171 0.38 13.54 -7.96
CA ASP A 171 -0.55 14.06 -6.97
C ASP A 171 -0.49 13.20 -5.71
N GLU A 172 -0.11 13.84 -4.60
CA GLU A 172 -0.20 13.23 -3.27
C GLU A 172 -1.64 13.33 -2.78
N ALA A 173 -2.15 12.24 -2.22
CA ALA A 173 -3.46 12.26 -1.60
C ALA A 173 -3.55 13.32 -0.49
N GLU A 174 -4.70 14.00 -0.42
CA GLU A 174 -5.06 14.72 0.78
C GLU A 174 -5.42 13.72 1.87
N THR A 175 -4.71 13.77 2.98
CA THR A 175 -5.03 12.97 4.15
C THR A 175 -6.12 13.68 4.92
N VAL A 176 -7.30 13.11 4.94
CA VAL A 176 -8.36 13.49 5.87
C VAL A 176 -8.29 12.46 6.98
N ARG A 177 -7.72 12.84 8.13
CA ARG A 177 -7.92 12.05 9.35
C ARG A 177 -9.42 12.05 9.60
N SER A 178 -9.98 10.88 9.93
CA SER A 178 -11.42 10.78 10.24
C SER A 178 -11.77 11.95 11.15
N ALA A 179 -12.52 12.90 10.63
CA ALA A 179 -12.77 14.14 11.37
C ALA A 179 -13.55 13.86 12.64
N GLU A 180 -14.28 12.73 12.65
CA GLU A 180 -15.15 12.36 13.76
C GLU A 180 -15.24 10.83 13.93
N TYR A 181 -14.98 10.36 15.15
CA TYR A 181 -15.18 8.97 15.56
C TYR A 181 -16.48 8.84 16.34
N ARG A 182 -17.25 7.78 16.11
CA ARG A 182 -18.32 7.39 17.03
C ARG A 182 -17.72 6.58 18.17
N LYS A 183 -17.94 7.03 19.42
CA LYS A 183 -17.35 6.41 20.62
C LYS A 183 -17.64 4.93 20.72
N ALA A 184 -18.88 4.51 20.47
CA ALA A 184 -19.28 3.12 20.49
C ALA A 184 -18.48 2.26 19.49
N ASP A 185 -18.32 2.75 18.25
CA ASP A 185 -17.61 2.03 17.19
C ASP A 185 -16.11 2.00 17.45
N PHE A 186 -15.55 3.08 17.98
CA PHE A 186 -14.11 3.20 18.26
C PHE A 186 -13.67 2.24 19.37
N PHE A 187 -14.41 2.17 20.47
CA PHE A 187 -14.08 1.31 21.60
C PHE A 187 -14.64 -0.13 21.49
N ALA A 188 -15.60 -0.38 20.59
CA ALA A 188 -16.04 -1.75 20.27
C ALA A 188 -15.04 -2.48 19.38
N GLN A 189 -14.01 -1.82 18.87
CA GLN A 189 -12.97 -2.48 18.09
C GLN A 189 -12.23 -3.49 18.97
N PRO A 190 -11.97 -4.70 18.51
CA PRO A 190 -11.34 -5.74 19.32
C PRO A 190 -9.93 -5.40 19.79
N PHE A 191 -9.24 -4.49 19.10
CA PHE A 191 -7.98 -3.98 19.60
C PHE A 191 -8.17 -3.15 20.88
N ALA A 192 -9.25 -2.36 20.98
CA ALA A 192 -9.60 -1.67 22.22
C ALA A 192 -9.82 -2.66 23.38
N ALA A 193 -10.33 -3.87 23.10
CA ALA A 193 -10.48 -4.94 24.08
C ALA A 193 -9.13 -5.55 24.54
N THR A 194 -8.04 -5.36 23.79
CA THR A 194 -6.68 -5.80 24.21
C THR A 194 -5.95 -4.76 25.03
N LEU A 195 -6.46 -3.53 25.09
CA LEU A 195 -5.89 -2.44 25.89
C LEU A 195 -6.20 -2.60 27.36
N ASN A 196 -5.47 -1.85 28.20
CA ASN A 196 -5.76 -1.80 29.62
C ASN A 196 -7.18 -1.28 29.87
N PRO A 197 -8.12 -2.10 30.45
CA PRO A 197 -9.52 -1.71 30.61
C PRO A 197 -9.72 -0.42 31.43
N GLY A 198 -8.84 -0.17 32.41
CA GLY A 198 -8.87 1.04 33.22
C GLY A 198 -8.59 2.29 32.39
N VAL A 199 -7.56 2.25 31.54
CA VAL A 199 -7.23 3.36 30.62
C VAL A 199 -8.37 3.58 29.61
N VAL A 200 -8.91 2.49 29.02
CA VAL A 200 -10.04 2.60 28.08
C VAL A 200 -11.25 3.27 28.73
N ALA A 201 -11.63 2.83 29.95
CA ALA A 201 -12.77 3.40 30.67
C ALA A 201 -12.52 4.87 31.06
N GLU A 202 -11.34 5.21 31.53
CA GLU A 202 -10.95 6.57 31.88
C GLU A 202 -11.08 7.53 30.69
N ILE A 203 -10.49 7.17 29.55
CA ILE A 203 -10.52 7.99 28.34
C ILE A 203 -11.94 8.04 27.75
N ALA A 204 -12.64 6.90 27.64
CA ALA A 204 -14.01 6.85 27.12
C ALA A 204 -14.99 7.72 27.90
N ASN A 205 -14.84 7.82 29.23
CA ASN A 205 -15.68 8.65 30.07
C ASN A 205 -15.49 10.16 29.83
N GLN A 206 -14.35 10.57 29.32
CA GLN A 206 -14.03 11.98 29.04
C GLN A 206 -14.39 12.39 27.60
N LEU A 207 -14.76 11.43 26.74
CA LEU A 207 -15.12 11.69 25.36
C LEU A 207 -16.65 11.73 25.18
N ALA A 208 -17.12 12.64 24.31
CA ALA A 208 -18.50 12.68 23.85
C ALA A 208 -18.81 11.45 22.95
N ASP A 209 -20.10 11.22 22.62
CA ASP A 209 -20.51 10.12 21.73
C ASP A 209 -19.88 10.18 20.34
N ARG A 210 -19.54 11.40 19.93
CA ARG A 210 -18.73 11.69 18.75
C ARG A 210 -17.57 12.57 19.16
N PHE A 211 -16.38 12.25 18.69
CA PHE A 211 -15.17 13.01 19.03
C PHE A 211 -14.18 13.03 17.87
N GLU A 212 -13.37 14.07 17.83
CA GLU A 212 -12.28 14.22 16.86
C GLU A 212 -10.95 13.71 17.43
N PHE A 213 -10.00 13.40 16.55
CA PHE A 213 -8.64 12.97 16.93
C PHE A 213 -7.98 13.97 17.90
N ASN A 214 -8.08 15.26 17.63
CA ASN A 214 -7.47 16.30 18.47
C ASN A 214 -8.02 16.28 19.92
N LEU A 215 -9.31 15.98 20.08
CA LEU A 215 -9.91 15.85 21.41
C LEU A 215 -9.40 14.59 22.11
N LEU A 216 -9.33 13.45 21.42
CA LEU A 216 -8.75 12.23 21.97
C LEU A 216 -7.31 12.46 22.41
N GLN A 217 -6.50 13.06 21.55
CA GLN A 217 -5.09 13.36 21.86
C GLN A 217 -4.95 14.24 23.10
N LYS A 218 -5.77 15.29 23.20
CA LYS A 218 -5.79 16.17 24.38
C LYS A 218 -6.14 15.40 25.66
N VAL A 219 -7.22 14.63 25.63
CA VAL A 219 -7.69 13.83 26.78
C VAL A 219 -6.63 12.81 27.21
N VAL A 220 -6.01 12.13 26.26
CA VAL A 220 -4.93 11.17 26.53
C VAL A 220 -3.71 11.85 27.17
N LEU A 221 -3.27 12.98 26.65
CA LEU A 221 -2.13 13.73 27.21
C LEU A 221 -2.43 14.27 28.62
N GLU A 222 -3.64 14.75 28.87
CA GLU A 222 -4.08 15.21 30.19
C GLU A 222 -4.13 14.04 31.19
N ALA A 223 -4.64 12.87 30.81
CA ALA A 223 -4.66 11.67 31.64
C ALA A 223 -3.24 11.17 31.96
N GLN A 224 -2.35 11.13 30.97
CA GLN A 224 -0.93 10.78 31.19
C GLN A 224 -0.23 11.74 32.15
N ALA A 225 -0.55 13.04 32.08
CA ALA A 225 0.02 14.05 32.95
C ALA A 225 -0.53 13.95 34.40
N ALA A 226 -1.81 13.58 34.54
CA ALA A 226 -2.45 13.39 35.84
C ALA A 226 -2.00 12.12 36.57
N GLN A 227 -1.71 11.05 35.83
CA GLN A 227 -1.20 9.78 36.37
C GLN A 227 0.06 9.33 35.62
N PRO A 228 1.23 9.85 35.97
CA PRO A 228 2.48 9.51 35.27
C PRO A 228 3.00 8.12 35.70
N ASP A 229 2.25 7.06 35.35
CA ASP A 229 2.65 5.68 35.55
C ASP A 229 3.30 5.12 34.27
N PRO A 230 4.60 4.79 34.30
CA PRO A 230 5.29 4.21 33.15
C PRO A 230 4.64 2.90 32.63
N ALA A 231 3.94 2.15 33.49
CA ALA A 231 3.27 0.90 33.10
C ALA A 231 2.01 1.14 32.24
N LEU A 232 1.35 2.29 32.40
CA LEU A 232 0.15 2.65 31.63
C LEU A 232 0.47 3.38 30.31
N ARG A 233 1.66 3.94 30.20
CA ARG A 233 2.10 4.68 29.02
C ARG A 233 1.88 3.94 27.69
N PRO A 234 2.21 2.64 27.55
CA PRO A 234 1.95 1.90 26.32
C PRO A 234 0.46 1.84 25.94
N ALA A 235 -0.45 1.75 26.93
CA ALA A 235 -1.89 1.71 26.67
C ALA A 235 -2.43 3.04 26.13
N TYR A 236 -1.94 4.18 26.64
CA TYR A 236 -2.27 5.50 26.11
C TYR A 236 -1.72 5.70 24.69
N GLU A 237 -0.46 5.31 24.44
CA GLU A 237 0.15 5.38 23.11
C GLU A 237 -0.61 4.51 22.10
N GLN A 238 -1.07 3.33 22.51
CA GLN A 238 -1.87 2.44 21.69
C GLN A 238 -3.26 3.00 21.33
N LEU A 239 -3.89 3.76 22.25
CA LEU A 239 -5.16 4.46 21.93
C LEU A 239 -4.98 5.54 20.86
N LEU A 240 -3.92 6.32 20.94
CA LEU A 240 -3.58 7.32 19.92
C LEU A 240 -3.24 6.64 18.60
N TRP A 241 -2.46 5.56 18.67
CA TRP A 241 -2.14 4.75 17.50
C TRP A 241 -3.39 4.21 16.81
N LEU A 242 -4.37 3.70 17.57
CA LEU A 242 -5.63 3.20 17.01
C LEU A 242 -6.35 4.29 16.21
N ALA A 243 -6.40 5.51 16.74
CA ALA A 243 -7.02 6.63 16.05
C ALA A 243 -6.21 7.09 14.81
N GLU A 244 -4.88 7.12 14.90
CA GLU A 244 -4.02 7.49 13.76
C GLU A 244 -3.98 6.45 12.64
N ALA A 245 -4.26 5.19 12.98
CA ALA A 245 -4.24 4.10 12.02
C ALA A 245 -5.41 4.15 11.02
N TYR A 246 -6.50 4.86 11.38
CA TYR A 246 -7.64 5.09 10.49
C TYR A 246 -7.55 6.47 9.86
N HIS A 247 -7.48 6.53 8.55
CA HIS A 247 -7.55 7.81 7.83
C HIS A 247 -8.07 7.59 6.41
N ASP A 248 -8.71 8.61 5.89
CA ASP A 248 -9.15 8.65 4.50
C ASP A 248 -8.14 9.43 3.67
N LEU A 249 -7.91 8.96 2.46
CA LEU A 249 -7.07 9.59 1.45
C LEU A 249 -7.95 9.95 0.27
N THR A 250 -7.85 11.17 -0.23
CA THR A 250 -8.63 11.60 -1.40
C THR A 250 -7.71 12.28 -2.41
N PHE A 251 -7.86 11.90 -3.66
CA PHE A 251 -7.18 12.53 -4.79
C PHE A 251 -8.12 13.50 -5.51
N SER A 252 -7.54 14.44 -6.24
CA SER A 252 -8.29 15.36 -7.07
C SER A 252 -8.96 14.61 -8.23
N LEU A 253 -10.23 14.97 -8.54
CA LEU A 253 -11.03 14.33 -9.60
C LEU A 253 -10.44 14.49 -11.01
N ASP A 254 -9.62 15.50 -11.21
CA ASP A 254 -8.99 15.84 -12.47
C ASP A 254 -7.59 15.24 -12.64
N THR A 255 -7.22 14.23 -11.80
CA THR A 255 -5.98 13.44 -11.93
C THR A 255 -6.25 12.10 -12.59
N ASP A 256 -5.35 11.68 -13.48
CA ASP A 256 -5.32 10.28 -13.92
C ASP A 256 -4.80 9.38 -12.80
N ILE A 257 -5.16 8.09 -12.83
CA ILE A 257 -4.71 7.14 -11.82
C ILE A 257 -3.19 7.00 -11.77
N SER A 258 -2.51 7.15 -12.92
CA SER A 258 -1.05 7.10 -13.01
C SER A 258 -0.35 8.27 -12.32
N ASP A 259 -1.07 9.37 -12.08
CA ASP A 259 -0.54 10.53 -11.35
C ASP A 259 -0.61 10.35 -9.83
N ARG A 260 -1.45 9.42 -9.34
CA ARG A 260 -1.73 9.24 -7.92
C ARG A 260 -0.65 8.45 -7.20
N VAL A 261 -0.24 8.96 -6.04
CA VAL A 261 0.67 8.26 -5.14
C VAL A 261 0.08 8.19 -3.73
N ILE A 262 -0.01 6.98 -3.19
CA ILE A 262 -0.27 6.78 -1.76
C ILE A 262 1.11 6.74 -1.09
N PHE A 263 1.45 7.85 -0.44
CA PHE A 263 2.72 8.03 0.26
C PHE A 263 2.53 7.83 1.76
N PRO A 264 3.53 7.31 2.50
CA PRO A 264 3.46 7.12 3.94
C PRO A 264 3.04 8.38 4.69
N VAL A 265 2.03 8.25 5.56
CA VAL A 265 1.46 9.37 6.33
C VAL A 265 1.69 9.20 7.82
N SER A 266 1.64 7.95 8.34
CA SER A 266 1.78 7.64 9.76
C SER A 266 3.24 7.31 10.12
N ASP A 267 3.59 7.48 11.40
CA ASP A 267 4.90 7.11 11.92
C ASP A 267 5.21 5.61 11.74
N PHE A 268 4.17 4.78 11.72
CA PHE A 268 4.27 3.33 11.44
C PHE A 268 4.62 3.00 10.00
N GLU A 269 4.52 3.97 9.10
CA GLU A 269 4.84 3.85 7.68
C GLU A 269 6.11 4.60 7.29
N ARG A 270 6.83 5.18 8.25
CA ARG A 270 7.96 6.09 7.97
C ARG A 270 9.09 5.48 7.12
N ARG A 271 9.15 4.15 7.04
CA ARG A 271 10.06 3.40 6.14
C ARG A 271 9.35 2.86 4.90
N GLY A 272 8.05 2.99 4.83
CA GLY A 272 7.29 2.72 3.60
C GLY A 272 6.10 1.80 3.76
N MET A 273 5.38 1.71 2.66
CA MET A 273 4.25 0.84 2.41
C MET A 273 4.70 -0.23 1.43
N GLU A 274 4.62 -1.51 1.84
CA GLU A 274 5.18 -2.61 1.07
C GLU A 274 4.09 -3.53 0.53
N ASP A 275 4.27 -3.98 -0.71
CA ASP A 275 3.63 -5.15 -1.31
C ASP A 275 2.09 -5.14 -1.24
N ALA A 276 1.48 -4.05 -1.73
CA ALA A 276 0.03 -3.93 -1.79
C ALA A 276 -0.60 -5.04 -2.67
N ARG A 277 -1.53 -5.80 -2.08
CA ARG A 277 -2.20 -6.95 -2.69
C ARG A 277 -3.65 -6.60 -2.92
N PHE A 278 -3.91 -6.02 -4.09
CA PHE A 278 -5.26 -5.63 -4.48
C PHE A 278 -6.13 -6.82 -4.85
N VAL A 279 -7.40 -6.74 -4.49
CA VAL A 279 -8.45 -7.67 -4.90
C VAL A 279 -9.72 -6.90 -5.23
N ARG A 280 -10.39 -7.30 -6.30
CA ARG A 280 -11.73 -6.87 -6.64
C ARG A 280 -12.69 -7.79 -5.88
N PHE A 281 -13.22 -7.30 -4.79
CA PHE A 281 -14.15 -8.03 -3.92
C PHE A 281 -15.58 -7.81 -4.37
N VAL A 282 -16.33 -8.89 -4.50
CA VAL A 282 -17.76 -8.85 -4.81
C VAL A 282 -18.51 -9.28 -3.56
N GLY A 283 -19.28 -8.36 -2.97
CA GLY A 283 -20.12 -8.64 -1.81
C GLY A 283 -21.31 -9.54 -2.15
N ASP A 284 -21.91 -10.13 -1.14
CA ASP A 284 -23.11 -10.97 -1.30
C ASP A 284 -24.32 -10.19 -1.87
N ASP A 285 -24.29 -8.86 -1.75
CA ASP A 285 -25.24 -7.91 -2.36
C ASP A 285 -24.89 -7.52 -3.80
N GLY A 286 -23.82 -8.07 -4.36
CA GLY A 286 -23.31 -7.76 -5.69
C GLY A 286 -22.51 -6.45 -5.80
N GLN A 287 -22.32 -5.71 -4.70
CA GLN A 287 -21.49 -4.52 -4.72
C GLN A 287 -20.02 -4.87 -4.91
N VAL A 288 -19.34 -4.08 -5.72
CA VAL A 288 -17.90 -4.22 -5.99
C VAL A 288 -17.12 -3.22 -5.16
N VAL A 289 -16.17 -3.73 -4.40
CA VAL A 289 -15.22 -2.93 -3.60
C VAL A 289 -13.82 -3.47 -3.85
N TYR A 290 -12.86 -2.58 -3.98
CA TYR A 290 -11.45 -2.96 -4.06
C TYR A 290 -10.82 -2.88 -2.68
N TYR A 291 -10.23 -3.97 -2.26
CA TYR A 291 -9.42 -4.02 -1.05
C TYR A 291 -7.97 -4.27 -1.41
N ALA A 292 -7.06 -3.73 -0.63
CA ALA A 292 -5.65 -4.13 -0.70
C ALA A 292 -5.07 -4.27 0.70
N THR A 293 -4.55 -5.43 1.01
CA THR A 293 -3.67 -5.57 2.18
C THR A 293 -2.28 -5.10 1.82
N TYR A 294 -1.61 -4.40 2.74
CA TYR A 294 -0.22 -4.00 2.59
C TYR A 294 0.50 -4.05 3.93
N THR A 295 1.81 -4.02 3.86
CA THR A 295 2.67 -4.03 5.04
C THR A 295 3.17 -2.62 5.30
N ALA A 296 2.77 -2.02 6.42
CA ALA A 296 3.37 -0.80 6.94
C ALA A 296 4.65 -1.16 7.71
N TYR A 297 5.73 -0.42 7.47
CA TYR A 297 7.02 -0.66 8.10
C TYR A 297 7.61 0.65 8.64
N ASP A 298 8.02 0.64 9.91
CA ASP A 298 8.62 1.80 10.59
C ASP A 298 10.14 1.70 10.75
N GLY A 299 10.72 0.57 10.36
CA GLY A 299 12.12 0.22 10.54
C GLY A 299 12.37 -0.79 11.69
N LEU A 300 11.35 -1.06 12.50
CA LEU A 300 11.43 -1.98 13.65
C LEU A 300 10.26 -2.97 13.64
N THR A 301 9.06 -2.48 13.38
CA THR A 301 7.81 -3.25 13.46
C THR A 301 7.13 -3.37 12.10
N ILE A 302 6.40 -4.44 11.92
CA ILE A 302 5.56 -4.72 10.77
C ILE A 302 4.12 -4.61 11.22
N ALA A 303 3.35 -3.73 10.59
CA ALA A 303 1.93 -3.55 10.84
C ALA A 303 1.12 -3.77 9.56
N PRO A 304 0.39 -4.89 9.44
CA PRO A 304 -0.50 -5.08 8.31
C PRO A 304 -1.65 -4.08 8.34
N LYS A 305 -1.97 -3.51 7.19
CA LYS A 305 -3.09 -2.59 7.01
C LYS A 305 -3.93 -3.00 5.79
N LEU A 306 -5.13 -2.46 5.74
CA LEU A 306 -6.09 -2.66 4.66
C LEU A 306 -6.43 -1.30 4.03
N LEU A 307 -6.30 -1.20 2.72
CA LEU A 307 -6.88 -0.13 1.90
C LEU A 307 -8.24 -0.58 1.39
N ARG A 308 -9.21 0.33 1.38
CA ARG A 308 -10.52 0.15 0.75
C ARG A 308 -10.76 1.29 -0.22
N THR A 309 -11.20 0.99 -1.42
CA THR A 309 -11.66 1.97 -2.42
C THR A 309 -12.74 1.38 -3.32
N GLU A 310 -13.57 2.23 -3.91
CA GLU A 310 -14.54 1.84 -4.93
C GLU A 310 -14.17 2.43 -6.30
N ASP A 311 -13.39 3.51 -6.32
CA ASP A 311 -13.15 4.38 -7.47
C ASP A 311 -11.67 4.72 -7.72
N PHE A 312 -10.77 4.25 -6.87
CA PHE A 312 -9.36 4.63 -6.86
C PHE A 312 -9.09 6.15 -6.72
N ILE A 313 -10.11 6.95 -6.36
CA ILE A 313 -10.02 8.38 -6.05
C ILE A 313 -10.00 8.58 -4.54
N SER A 314 -10.91 7.87 -3.85
CA SER A 314 -11.02 7.90 -2.39
C SER A 314 -10.63 6.56 -1.81
N PHE A 315 -9.75 6.59 -0.82
CA PHE A 315 -9.29 5.40 -0.13
C PHE A 315 -9.50 5.55 1.37
N ARG A 316 -9.91 4.47 2.00
CA ARG A 316 -9.89 4.35 3.46
C ARG A 316 -8.78 3.42 3.89
N VAL A 317 -7.94 3.88 4.78
CA VAL A 317 -6.89 3.10 5.42
C VAL A 317 -7.38 2.59 6.76
N MET A 318 -7.25 1.31 7.00
CA MET A 318 -7.69 0.63 8.21
C MET A 318 -6.60 -0.31 8.72
N PRO A 319 -6.34 -0.38 10.01
CA PRO A 319 -5.44 -1.39 10.59
C PRO A 319 -6.10 -2.76 10.58
N LEU A 320 -5.28 -3.81 10.49
CA LEU A 320 -5.69 -5.19 10.70
C LEU A 320 -5.24 -5.65 12.09
N HIS A 321 -6.10 -6.37 12.79
CA HIS A 321 -5.92 -6.79 14.18
C HIS A 321 -6.11 -8.28 14.38
N GLY A 322 -5.65 -8.78 15.53
CA GLY A 322 -5.81 -10.15 15.96
C GLY A 322 -4.55 -11.01 15.78
N ALA A 323 -4.58 -12.21 16.34
CA ALA A 323 -3.43 -13.12 16.36
C ALA A 323 -2.99 -13.58 14.96
N GLY A 324 -3.88 -13.51 13.97
CA GLY A 324 -3.58 -13.82 12.56
C GLY A 324 -3.11 -12.61 11.74
N ALA A 325 -3.31 -11.38 12.23
CA ALA A 325 -2.98 -10.15 11.52
C ALA A 325 -1.59 -9.65 11.84
N HIS A 326 -0.57 -10.48 11.67
CA HIS A 326 0.82 -10.09 11.83
C HIS A 326 1.69 -10.70 10.73
N ASN A 327 2.94 -10.21 10.61
CA ASN A 327 3.84 -10.58 9.54
C ASN A 327 3.34 -10.11 8.15
N LYS A 328 3.78 -10.74 7.09
CA LYS A 328 3.54 -10.36 5.69
C LYS A 328 2.65 -11.38 4.97
N ASN A 329 2.32 -11.09 3.71
CA ASN A 329 1.56 -11.99 2.83
C ASN A 329 0.08 -12.18 3.20
N LEU A 330 -0.55 -11.18 3.81
CA LEU A 330 -2.00 -11.20 3.93
C LEU A 330 -2.63 -10.96 2.56
N ALA A 331 -3.61 -11.79 2.17
CA ALA A 331 -4.30 -11.68 0.88
C ALA A 331 -5.75 -12.11 1.03
N LEU A 332 -6.67 -11.18 0.83
CA LEU A 332 -8.11 -11.38 0.96
C LEU A 332 -8.64 -12.16 -0.26
N PHE A 333 -9.57 -13.08 -0.05
CA PHE A 333 -10.31 -13.73 -1.13
C PHE A 333 -11.25 -12.73 -1.82
N PRO A 334 -11.62 -12.97 -3.10
CA PRO A 334 -12.42 -12.01 -3.87
C PRO A 334 -13.92 -12.00 -3.51
N ARG A 335 -14.37 -12.88 -2.63
CA ARG A 335 -15.73 -12.95 -2.05
C ARG A 335 -15.71 -13.65 -0.71
N THR A 336 -16.85 -13.67 -0.03
CA THR A 336 -17.07 -14.48 1.16
C THR A 336 -17.08 -15.98 0.82
N ILE A 337 -16.70 -16.80 1.78
CA ILE A 337 -16.76 -18.25 1.72
C ILE A 337 -17.57 -18.73 2.93
N GLY A 338 -18.69 -19.37 2.69
CA GLY A 338 -19.63 -19.75 3.76
C GLY A 338 -20.15 -18.54 4.55
N GLY A 339 -20.32 -17.38 3.90
CA GLY A 339 -20.81 -16.13 4.51
C GLY A 339 -19.76 -15.40 5.35
N ARG A 340 -18.49 -15.80 5.32
CA ARG A 340 -17.39 -15.17 6.07
C ARG A 340 -16.30 -14.68 5.14
N PHE A 341 -15.64 -13.60 5.52
CA PHE A 341 -14.40 -13.19 4.86
C PHE A 341 -13.33 -14.26 5.05
N ALA A 342 -12.56 -14.54 4.00
CA ALA A 342 -11.43 -15.46 4.03
C ALA A 342 -10.16 -14.73 3.63
N MET A 343 -9.04 -15.05 4.27
CA MET A 343 -7.74 -14.41 4.01
C MET A 343 -6.62 -15.42 4.14
N MET A 344 -5.70 -15.41 3.19
CA MET A 344 -4.41 -16.10 3.33
C MET A 344 -3.42 -15.24 4.14
N SER A 345 -2.51 -15.90 4.84
CA SER A 345 -1.43 -15.24 5.58
C SER A 345 -0.18 -16.11 5.68
N ARG A 346 0.89 -15.57 6.25
CA ARG A 346 2.15 -16.29 6.51
C ARG A 346 2.69 -15.92 7.89
N ILE A 347 1.96 -16.28 8.92
CA ILE A 347 2.22 -15.85 10.30
C ILE A 347 3.54 -16.34 10.88
N ASP A 348 3.97 -17.57 10.53
CA ASP A 348 5.23 -18.18 10.97
C ASP A 348 6.45 -17.73 10.12
N GLY A 349 6.22 -17.03 9.02
CA GLY A 349 7.24 -16.56 8.09
C GLY A 349 7.64 -17.53 6.99
N TRP A 350 7.14 -18.78 6.99
CA TRP A 350 7.54 -19.80 6.01
C TRP A 350 6.41 -20.62 5.40
N SER A 351 5.19 -20.66 6.00
CA SER A 351 4.06 -21.49 5.57
C SER A 351 2.85 -20.62 5.21
N ASN A 352 1.98 -21.09 4.32
CA ASN A 352 0.71 -20.44 4.05
C ASN A 352 -0.35 -20.89 5.07
N TYR A 353 -1.10 -19.92 5.55
CA TYR A 353 -2.21 -20.08 6.48
C TYR A 353 -3.50 -19.53 5.87
N LEU A 354 -4.64 -20.07 6.29
CA LEU A 354 -5.97 -19.60 5.98
C LEU A 354 -6.66 -19.13 7.26
N MET A 355 -7.40 -18.04 7.16
CA MET A 355 -8.19 -17.46 8.25
C MET A 355 -9.58 -17.09 7.76
N TYR A 356 -10.56 -17.17 8.66
CA TYR A 356 -11.92 -16.70 8.43
C TYR A 356 -12.30 -15.64 9.45
N SER A 357 -13.12 -14.67 9.03
CA SER A 357 -13.62 -13.63 9.93
C SER A 357 -14.98 -13.11 9.48
N ASP A 358 -15.80 -12.70 10.46
CA ASP A 358 -17.04 -11.97 10.25
C ASP A 358 -16.77 -10.44 10.16
N ASN A 359 -15.52 -10.01 10.41
CA ASN A 359 -15.10 -8.61 10.40
C ASN A 359 -13.76 -8.44 9.68
N LEU A 360 -13.75 -7.60 8.64
CA LEU A 360 -12.58 -7.34 7.81
C LEU A 360 -11.33 -6.84 8.56
N ASN A 361 -11.49 -6.24 9.72
CA ASN A 361 -10.39 -5.70 10.49
C ASN A 361 -9.80 -6.69 11.51
N ILE A 362 -10.45 -7.87 11.73
CA ILE A 362 -10.10 -8.76 12.82
C ILE A 362 -9.85 -10.17 12.30
N TRP A 363 -8.64 -10.66 12.53
CA TRP A 363 -8.22 -11.95 12.02
C TRP A 363 -7.65 -12.82 13.14
N GLN A 364 -8.31 -13.95 13.40
CA GLN A 364 -8.00 -14.88 14.49
C GLN A 364 -7.88 -16.30 13.95
N ALA A 365 -7.37 -17.20 14.79
CA ALA A 365 -7.36 -18.63 14.55
C ALA A 365 -6.84 -19.06 13.16
N PRO A 366 -5.63 -18.67 12.76
CA PRO A 366 -5.05 -19.09 11.50
C PRO A 366 -4.80 -20.60 11.49
N VAL A 367 -5.19 -21.23 10.39
CA VAL A 367 -4.97 -22.66 10.13
C VAL A 367 -3.90 -22.80 9.05
N ARG A 368 -2.84 -23.56 9.33
CA ARG A 368 -1.81 -23.83 8.34
C ARG A 368 -2.34 -24.76 7.25
N ILE A 369 -2.22 -24.36 5.99
CA ILE A 369 -2.75 -25.09 4.83
C ILE A 369 -1.65 -25.58 3.88
N GLN A 370 -0.49 -24.91 3.84
CA GLN A 370 0.62 -25.30 2.97
C GLN A 370 1.94 -25.12 3.69
N GLU A 371 2.83 -26.11 3.56
CA GLU A 371 4.23 -26.09 3.99
C GLU A 371 5.16 -26.21 2.78
N PRO A 372 6.42 -25.78 2.88
CA PRO A 372 7.44 -26.07 1.87
C PRO A 372 7.56 -27.58 1.63
N LYS A 373 7.51 -28.02 0.38
CA LYS A 373 7.62 -29.44 -0.01
C LYS A 373 8.75 -29.71 -0.98
N SER A 374 8.99 -28.78 -1.91
CA SER A 374 9.93 -28.94 -3.00
C SER A 374 11.25 -28.20 -2.73
N THR A 375 12.36 -28.68 -3.27
CA THR A 375 13.70 -28.10 -3.02
C THR A 375 13.82 -26.62 -3.37
N TRP A 376 13.00 -26.12 -4.29
CA TRP A 376 12.99 -24.71 -4.70
C TRP A 376 12.26 -23.79 -3.72
N GLU A 377 11.54 -24.35 -2.71
CA GLU A 377 10.78 -23.61 -1.72
C GLU A 377 11.11 -23.99 -0.26
N PHE A 378 12.17 -24.80 -0.01
CA PHE A 378 12.46 -25.32 1.33
C PHE A 378 12.70 -24.26 2.40
N ILE A 379 13.08 -23.05 2.04
CA ILE A 379 13.23 -21.96 3.02
C ILE A 379 11.87 -21.40 3.39
N GLN A 380 10.99 -21.17 2.41
CA GLN A 380 9.64 -20.69 2.63
C GLN A 380 8.76 -20.85 1.38
N ILE A 381 7.46 -20.97 1.62
CA ILE A 381 6.40 -20.75 0.64
C ILE A 381 5.53 -19.59 1.10
N GLY A 382 5.00 -18.78 0.18
CA GLY A 382 4.03 -17.74 0.48
C GLY A 382 3.13 -17.47 -0.73
N ASN A 383 1.96 -16.87 -0.50
CA ASN A 383 1.09 -16.46 -1.59
C ASN A 383 1.64 -15.21 -2.31
N CYS A 384 1.25 -15.03 -3.57
CA CYS A 384 1.55 -13.88 -4.41
C CYS A 384 0.28 -13.06 -4.72
N GLY A 385 -0.52 -12.78 -3.70
CA GLY A 385 -1.77 -12.03 -3.82
C GLY A 385 -3.00 -12.89 -3.56
N SER A 386 -4.14 -12.31 -3.90
CA SER A 386 -5.45 -12.94 -3.67
C SER A 386 -5.63 -14.19 -4.52
N PRO A 387 -6.25 -15.24 -3.97
CA PRO A 387 -6.66 -16.41 -4.76
C PRO A 387 -7.62 -16.00 -5.87
N ILE A 388 -7.54 -16.69 -7.00
CA ILE A 388 -8.40 -16.46 -8.16
C ILE A 388 -9.38 -17.64 -8.26
N GLU A 389 -10.67 -17.33 -8.32
CA GLU A 389 -11.71 -18.35 -8.47
C GLU A 389 -11.70 -18.96 -9.87
N THR A 390 -11.74 -20.27 -9.94
CA THR A 390 -11.90 -21.05 -11.18
C THR A 390 -12.99 -22.09 -10.98
N GLU A 391 -13.46 -22.71 -12.05
CA GLU A 391 -14.43 -23.81 -11.98
C GLU A 391 -13.90 -25.06 -11.26
N HIS A 392 -12.58 -25.17 -11.08
CA HIS A 392 -11.92 -26.33 -10.47
C HIS A 392 -11.42 -26.06 -9.06
N GLY A 393 -11.47 -24.82 -8.57
CA GLY A 393 -10.97 -24.43 -7.25
C GLY A 393 -10.36 -23.04 -7.23
N TRP A 394 -9.76 -22.69 -6.10
CA TRP A 394 -9.03 -21.44 -5.90
C TRP A 394 -7.59 -21.55 -6.41
N LEU A 395 -7.29 -20.88 -7.49
CA LEU A 395 -5.93 -20.80 -8.03
C LEU A 395 -5.11 -19.82 -7.20
N VAL A 396 -4.03 -20.29 -6.59
CA VAL A 396 -3.13 -19.50 -5.76
C VAL A 396 -1.77 -19.43 -6.42
N ILE A 397 -1.37 -18.24 -6.84
CA ILE A 397 0.01 -18.00 -7.25
C ILE A 397 0.86 -17.96 -5.98
N THR A 398 1.96 -18.72 -5.96
CA THR A 398 2.86 -18.81 -4.81
C THR A 398 4.26 -18.33 -5.19
N HIS A 399 5.04 -17.97 -4.18
CA HIS A 399 6.49 -17.87 -4.32
C HIS A 399 7.15 -18.87 -3.38
N GLY A 400 8.24 -19.44 -3.84
CA GLY A 400 9.11 -20.27 -3.03
C GLY A 400 10.50 -19.69 -2.99
N VAL A 401 11.20 -19.93 -1.86
CA VAL A 401 12.59 -19.55 -1.68
C VAL A 401 13.45 -20.79 -1.50
N GLY A 402 14.37 -20.96 -2.41
CA GLY A 402 15.28 -22.10 -2.45
C GLY A 402 16.76 -21.70 -2.26
N PRO A 403 17.67 -22.59 -2.72
CA PRO A 403 19.11 -22.36 -2.63
C PRO A 403 19.54 -21.02 -3.21
N MET A 404 20.57 -20.42 -2.64
CA MET A 404 21.08 -19.09 -3.00
C MET A 404 20.05 -17.96 -2.84
N ARG A 405 19.04 -18.15 -1.97
CA ARG A 405 17.94 -17.21 -1.76
C ARG A 405 17.21 -16.85 -3.06
N ARG A 406 17.13 -17.81 -3.98
CA ARG A 406 16.43 -17.62 -5.25
C ARG A 406 14.92 -17.71 -5.03
N TYR A 407 14.19 -16.65 -5.39
CA TYR A 407 12.74 -16.61 -5.39
C TYR A 407 12.20 -17.03 -6.74
N CYS A 408 11.31 -18.01 -6.72
CA CYS A 408 10.63 -18.54 -7.91
C CYS A 408 9.11 -18.42 -7.70
N LEU A 409 8.36 -18.32 -8.80
CA LEU A 409 6.90 -18.39 -8.73
C LEU A 409 6.44 -19.83 -8.94
N GLY A 410 5.44 -20.24 -8.17
CA GLY A 410 4.73 -21.49 -8.28
C GLY A 410 3.23 -21.29 -8.31
N VAL A 411 2.48 -22.38 -8.40
CA VAL A 411 1.02 -22.36 -8.40
C VAL A 411 0.50 -23.55 -7.62
N SER A 412 -0.56 -23.28 -6.84
CA SER A 412 -1.36 -24.29 -6.15
C SER A 412 -2.84 -24.11 -6.48
N LEU A 413 -3.60 -25.16 -6.33
CA LEU A 413 -5.05 -25.17 -6.44
C LEU A 413 -5.65 -25.66 -5.11
N LEU A 414 -6.53 -24.84 -4.51
CA LEU A 414 -7.24 -25.19 -3.29
C LEU A 414 -8.69 -25.55 -3.63
N ASP A 415 -9.31 -26.38 -2.81
CA ASP A 415 -10.71 -26.75 -2.99
C ASP A 415 -11.63 -25.51 -2.94
N LEU A 416 -12.69 -25.54 -3.74
CA LEU A 416 -13.58 -24.38 -3.90
C LEU A 416 -14.46 -24.15 -2.66
N ASP A 417 -14.91 -25.22 -2.04
CA ASP A 417 -15.81 -25.18 -0.87
C ASP A 417 -15.04 -25.12 0.44
N ASP A 418 -13.89 -25.81 0.51
CA ASP A 418 -12.99 -25.79 1.67
C ASP A 418 -11.54 -25.45 1.24
N PRO A 419 -11.19 -24.17 1.13
CA PRO A 419 -9.83 -23.75 0.74
C PRO A 419 -8.71 -24.17 1.70
N ALA A 420 -9.01 -24.81 2.81
CA ALA A 420 -7.99 -25.46 3.63
C ALA A 420 -7.40 -26.72 2.98
N ILE A 421 -8.09 -27.27 1.98
CA ILE A 421 -7.71 -28.49 1.26
C ILE A 421 -6.94 -28.09 0.00
N GLU A 422 -5.66 -28.46 -0.07
CA GLU A 422 -4.85 -28.37 -1.30
C GLU A 422 -5.16 -29.55 -2.21
N ILE A 423 -5.75 -29.29 -3.38
CA ILE A 423 -6.10 -30.32 -4.37
C ILE A 423 -5.05 -30.48 -5.48
N GLY A 424 -4.16 -29.50 -5.63
CA GLY A 424 -3.04 -29.59 -6.58
C GLY A 424 -1.94 -28.58 -6.30
N ARG A 425 -0.71 -28.92 -6.60
CA ARG A 425 0.47 -28.03 -6.52
C ARG A 425 1.50 -28.44 -7.55
N LEU A 426 2.11 -27.46 -8.22
CA LEU A 426 3.24 -27.73 -9.10
C LEU A 426 4.46 -28.17 -8.27
N SER A 427 5.04 -29.31 -8.62
CA SER A 427 6.28 -29.83 -8.03
C SER A 427 7.52 -29.03 -8.44
N GLU A 428 7.48 -28.43 -9.63
CA GLU A 428 8.51 -27.54 -10.17
C GLU A 428 8.00 -26.09 -10.23
N PRO A 429 8.89 -25.10 -10.14
CA PRO A 429 8.46 -23.71 -10.28
C PRO A 429 7.79 -23.45 -11.62
N LEU A 430 6.72 -22.65 -11.62
CA LEU A 430 6.14 -22.10 -12.82
C LEU A 430 7.13 -21.15 -13.52
N LEU A 431 7.79 -20.29 -12.75
CA LEU A 431 8.70 -19.28 -13.26
C LEU A 431 9.97 -19.20 -12.41
N ILE A 432 11.11 -19.26 -13.08
CA ILE A 432 12.45 -19.13 -12.48
C ILE A 432 13.13 -17.91 -13.09
N PRO A 433 13.89 -17.09 -12.33
CA PRO A 433 14.66 -16.00 -12.89
C PRO A 433 15.58 -16.46 -14.00
N ASN A 434 15.42 -15.92 -15.19
CA ASN A 434 16.32 -16.16 -16.31
C ASN A 434 17.60 -15.31 -16.17
N LYS A 435 18.51 -15.38 -17.14
CA LYS A 435 19.79 -14.68 -17.07
C LYS A 435 19.65 -13.17 -16.99
N GLU A 436 18.65 -12.60 -17.66
CA GLU A 436 18.40 -11.14 -17.69
C GLU A 436 17.63 -10.65 -16.46
N GLU A 437 16.86 -11.55 -15.82
CA GLU A 437 16.02 -11.25 -14.65
C GLU A 437 16.76 -11.34 -13.31
N ARG A 438 18.02 -11.75 -13.34
CA ARG A 438 18.83 -12.01 -12.14
C ARG A 438 19.52 -10.77 -11.58
N GLU A 439 19.57 -9.69 -12.35
CA GLU A 439 20.28 -8.47 -11.99
C GLU A 439 19.31 -7.41 -11.47
N GLY A 440 19.63 -6.79 -10.34
CA GLY A 440 18.82 -5.76 -9.73
C GLY A 440 19.25 -5.43 -8.30
N TYR A 441 18.40 -4.75 -7.57
CA TYR A 441 18.67 -4.35 -6.18
C TYR A 441 18.78 -5.56 -5.24
N VAL A 442 17.89 -6.57 -5.42
CA VAL A 442 18.01 -7.87 -4.75
C VAL A 442 18.06 -8.96 -5.83
N PRO A 443 19.26 -9.48 -6.16
CA PRO A 443 19.42 -10.44 -7.24
C PRO A 443 18.61 -11.74 -7.05
N ASN A 444 18.18 -12.34 -8.17
CA ASN A 444 17.48 -13.63 -8.23
C ASN A 444 16.09 -13.65 -7.57
N VAL A 445 15.36 -12.54 -7.57
CA VAL A 445 14.01 -12.46 -7.01
C VAL A 445 12.97 -12.28 -8.11
N LEU A 446 11.98 -13.19 -8.18
CA LEU A 446 10.72 -12.98 -8.88
C LEU A 446 9.61 -12.92 -7.83
N TYR A 447 8.75 -11.90 -7.90
CA TYR A 447 7.70 -11.70 -6.92
C TYR A 447 6.48 -11.01 -7.51
N SER A 448 5.28 -11.45 -7.12
CA SER A 448 4.01 -10.86 -7.55
C SER A 448 3.12 -10.59 -6.34
N CYS A 449 2.19 -9.65 -6.48
CA CYS A 449 1.22 -9.29 -5.45
C CYS A 449 -0.25 -9.43 -5.89
N GLY A 450 -0.50 -9.91 -7.11
CA GLY A 450 -1.84 -10.16 -7.62
C GLY A 450 -1.87 -10.37 -9.12
N SER A 451 -2.73 -11.26 -9.58
CA SER A 451 -2.84 -11.73 -10.97
C SER A 451 -4.31 -11.78 -11.39
N ILE A 452 -4.57 -11.90 -12.68
CA ILE A 452 -5.93 -11.97 -13.24
C ILE A 452 -6.04 -13.03 -14.33
N ILE A 453 -7.23 -13.56 -14.53
CA ILE A 453 -7.56 -14.40 -15.69
C ILE A 453 -8.26 -13.53 -16.75
N HIS A 454 -7.78 -13.62 -17.98
CA HIS A 454 -8.36 -12.96 -19.14
C HIS A 454 -8.27 -13.85 -20.37
N GLN A 455 -9.36 -14.03 -21.12
CA GLN A 455 -9.43 -14.82 -22.36
C GLN A 455 -8.75 -16.20 -22.27
N GLY A 456 -9.03 -16.94 -21.17
CA GLY A 456 -8.47 -18.27 -20.95
C GLY A 456 -6.98 -18.32 -20.61
N LYS A 457 -6.35 -17.18 -20.40
CA LYS A 457 -4.96 -17.07 -19.94
C LYS A 457 -4.88 -16.48 -18.54
N LEU A 458 -3.96 -16.98 -17.73
CA LEU A 458 -3.54 -16.39 -16.47
C LEU A 458 -2.46 -15.35 -16.76
N VAL A 459 -2.70 -14.09 -16.42
CA VAL A 459 -1.77 -12.98 -16.58
C VAL A 459 -1.17 -12.65 -15.22
N ILE A 460 0.15 -12.81 -15.10
CA ILE A 460 0.91 -12.60 -13.86
C ILE A 460 1.89 -11.44 -14.08
N PRO A 461 1.66 -10.27 -13.45
CA PRO A 461 2.65 -9.23 -13.35
C PRO A 461 3.66 -9.63 -12.27
N TYR A 462 4.94 -9.41 -12.47
CA TYR A 462 5.95 -9.76 -11.48
C TYR A 462 7.13 -8.80 -11.46
N GLY A 463 7.70 -8.61 -10.27
CA GLY A 463 8.92 -7.86 -10.04
C GLY A 463 10.16 -8.68 -10.39
N LEU A 464 11.16 -8.02 -10.93
CA LEU A 464 12.46 -8.55 -11.34
C LEU A 464 13.54 -8.01 -10.41
N SER A 465 14.10 -8.89 -9.58
CA SER A 465 15.26 -8.57 -8.71
C SER A 465 15.11 -7.26 -7.92
N ASP A 466 13.87 -6.98 -7.46
CA ASP A 466 13.46 -5.77 -6.72
C ASP A 466 13.86 -4.45 -7.41
N TYR A 467 13.85 -4.42 -8.75
CA TYR A 467 14.23 -3.25 -9.52
C TYR A 467 13.15 -2.75 -10.47
N CYS A 468 12.66 -3.61 -11.35
CA CYS A 468 11.64 -3.29 -12.33
C CYS A 468 10.57 -4.40 -12.38
N SER A 469 9.58 -4.26 -13.25
CA SER A 469 8.50 -5.23 -13.39
C SER A 469 8.31 -5.67 -14.84
N SER A 470 7.77 -6.89 -15.02
CA SER A 470 7.40 -7.46 -16.31
C SER A 470 6.14 -8.32 -16.15
N PHE A 471 5.75 -9.01 -17.21
CA PHE A 471 4.51 -9.79 -17.27
C PHE A 471 4.77 -11.17 -17.89
N VAL A 472 3.97 -12.13 -17.49
CA VAL A 472 3.96 -13.46 -18.07
C VAL A 472 2.54 -13.95 -18.23
N THR A 473 2.26 -14.65 -19.34
CA THR A 473 0.97 -15.29 -19.58
C THR A 473 1.13 -16.81 -19.61
N VAL A 474 0.13 -17.50 -19.09
CA VAL A 474 0.07 -18.95 -19.01
C VAL A 474 -1.31 -19.43 -19.47
N ASP A 475 -1.37 -20.43 -20.34
CA ASP A 475 -2.64 -21.06 -20.73
C ASP A 475 -3.29 -21.71 -19.51
N LEU A 476 -4.49 -21.22 -19.16
CA LEU A 476 -5.18 -21.64 -17.93
C LEU A 476 -5.61 -23.10 -17.97
N ALA A 477 -6.11 -23.59 -19.10
CA ALA A 477 -6.60 -24.95 -19.22
C ALA A 477 -5.47 -25.97 -19.02
N SER A 478 -4.32 -25.75 -19.68
CA SER A 478 -3.15 -26.59 -19.50
C SER A 478 -2.56 -26.54 -18.09
N LEU A 479 -2.66 -25.36 -17.43
CA LEU A 479 -2.21 -25.19 -16.04
C LEU A 479 -3.10 -25.98 -15.08
N LEU A 480 -4.42 -25.88 -15.22
CA LEU A 480 -5.39 -26.59 -14.39
C LEU A 480 -5.31 -28.10 -14.61
N GLU A 481 -5.18 -28.58 -15.87
CA GLU A 481 -4.95 -29.99 -16.17
C GLU A 481 -3.72 -30.53 -15.44
N LYS A 482 -2.61 -29.79 -15.46
CA LYS A 482 -1.37 -30.17 -14.78
C LYS A 482 -1.50 -30.18 -13.25
N LEU A 483 -2.26 -29.25 -12.67
CA LEU A 483 -2.50 -29.20 -11.22
C LEU A 483 -3.40 -30.34 -10.74
N LEU A 484 -4.33 -30.81 -11.59
CA LEU A 484 -5.26 -31.89 -11.28
C LEU A 484 -4.72 -33.29 -11.60
N ASP A 485 -3.61 -33.37 -12.34
CA ASP A 485 -2.95 -34.63 -12.67
C ASP A 485 -2.28 -35.22 -11.43
N LYS A 486 -2.85 -36.32 -10.91
CA LYS A 486 -2.39 -36.99 -9.68
C LYS A 486 -0.97 -37.54 -9.77
N ASP A 487 -0.46 -37.78 -10.98
CA ASP A 487 0.91 -38.21 -11.19
C ASP A 487 1.94 -37.06 -11.11
N SER A 488 1.46 -35.82 -11.14
CA SER A 488 2.25 -34.59 -10.98
C SER A 488 2.29 -34.06 -9.54
N ALA A 489 1.46 -34.61 -8.64
CA ALA A 489 1.37 -34.22 -7.23
C ALA A 489 2.33 -35.09 -6.40
N VAL A 490 3.43 -34.51 -5.95
CA VAL A 490 4.37 -35.11 -4.96
C VAL A 490 4.12 -34.51 -3.58
#